data_f5598b66e5aa6a39561579344bff2065
#
_entry.id   f5598b66e5aa6a39561579344bff2065
#
_cell.length_a   1.000
_cell.length_b   1.000
_cell.length_c   1.000
_cell.angle_alpha   90.00
_cell.angle_beta   90.00
_cell.angle_gamma   90.00
#
_symmetry.space_group_name_H-M   'P 1'
#
loop_
_entity.id
_entity.type
_entity.pdbx_description
1 polymer ?
#
loop_
_entity_poly.entity_id
_entity_poly.type
_entity_poly.pdbx_seq_one_letter_code
_entity_poly.pdbx_strand_id
1 'polypeptide(L)'
;MIRSLTCFTVAMLAVSSPALAQHQHEPPRPAHDQSQMQHDEQPMQHDHSQMQHDHSQMQHDHSQMQHDEQPMEGAAADEHAAMMASMQGLYGPYAMGRDASGTAWQPDVSSHGGIHPHQGAWMVMTHALLNGVYAWSEGPRGDEKAFLAGMVMASARRDIGERGTLNLRAMLAPDPAMGANGYPLLMAAGETADGVEPLVDRQHPHDLFMELAASYSHRIGDASSVFVYGGLPGEPAFGPPAFMHRMSAMDSPEAPITHHWFDSTHITFGVLTAGVTHGDWKLEGSRFHGREPDEDRYDIESGDLDSSSLRVSWNPTANWSVQASWADISSPEALEPDEDEERWSVSGIYTRPLRDAGWWSATFAFANKERTDGVSLDAWMVEAAWHPNDNWTVFGRGEALETDELGAAHHGPVENVARLSAGAIRDWRINDHAVFGVGALVQQHFASDALEPLYDGDPQGAMGFVRLKIG
;
A
#
# COMPACT_ATOMS: atom_id res chain seq x y z
N MET A 1 -24.25 11.19 -14.92
CA MET A 1 -23.16 11.01 -13.96
C MET A 1 -23.52 10.08 -12.78
N ILE A 2 -24.58 9.29 -12.81
CA ILE A 2 -25.01 8.41 -11.68
C ILE A 2 -24.91 6.90 -12.06
N ARG A 3 -24.50 6.58 -13.28
CA ARG A 3 -24.42 5.17 -13.73
C ARG A 3 -23.07 4.47 -13.48
N SER A 4 -21.99 5.21 -13.20
CA SER A 4 -20.66 4.62 -12.93
C SER A 4 -20.47 4.18 -11.48
N LEU A 5 -21.23 4.69 -10.51
CA LEU A 5 -21.12 4.30 -9.10
C LEU A 5 -21.69 2.90 -8.83
N THR A 6 -22.62 2.43 -9.69
CA THR A 6 -23.30 1.13 -9.50
C THR A 6 -22.45 -0.08 -9.94
N CYS A 7 -21.47 0.11 -10.82
CA CYS A 7 -20.56 -0.96 -11.23
C CYS A 7 -19.51 -1.30 -10.16
N PHE A 8 -19.04 -0.29 -9.42
CA PHE A 8 -18.01 -0.50 -8.38
C PHE A 8 -18.53 -1.33 -7.19
N THR A 9 -19.82 -1.20 -6.86
CA THR A 9 -20.43 -1.96 -5.74
C THR A 9 -20.67 -3.44 -6.10
N VAL A 10 -20.82 -3.77 -7.39
CA VAL A 10 -21.11 -5.14 -7.86
C VAL A 10 -19.85 -6.02 -7.86
N ALA A 11 -18.68 -5.46 -8.13
CA ALA A 11 -17.41 -6.24 -8.13
C ALA A 11 -16.99 -6.67 -6.73
N MET A 12 -17.26 -5.85 -5.69
CA MET A 12 -16.97 -6.20 -4.30
C MET A 12 -17.94 -7.22 -3.70
N LEU A 13 -19.18 -7.31 -4.20
CA LEU A 13 -20.20 -8.26 -3.73
C LEU A 13 -20.06 -9.66 -4.34
N ALA A 14 -19.32 -9.84 -5.43
CA ALA A 14 -19.14 -11.14 -6.07
C ALA A 14 -18.24 -12.11 -5.26
N VAL A 15 -17.45 -11.61 -4.28
CA VAL A 15 -16.56 -12.44 -3.44
C VAL A 15 -17.27 -12.99 -2.19
N SER A 16 -18.49 -12.55 -1.87
CA SER A 16 -19.18 -12.87 -0.63
C SER A 16 -20.49 -13.68 -0.76
N SER A 17 -20.78 -14.32 -1.90
CA SER A 17 -21.97 -15.15 -2.04
C SER A 17 -21.71 -16.61 -1.65
N PRO A 18 -22.33 -17.14 -0.59
CA PRO A 18 -22.32 -18.58 -0.34
C PRO A 18 -23.20 -19.29 -1.37
N ALA A 19 -22.72 -20.43 -1.86
CA ALA A 19 -23.44 -21.29 -2.79
C ALA A 19 -24.84 -21.60 -2.29
N LEU A 20 -25.85 -21.21 -3.05
CA LEU A 20 -27.23 -21.64 -2.85
C LEU A 20 -27.34 -23.12 -3.18
N ALA A 21 -27.48 -23.96 -2.16
CA ALA A 21 -27.86 -25.34 -2.31
C ALA A 21 -29.28 -25.41 -2.86
N GLN A 22 -29.44 -26.09 -3.99
CA GLN A 22 -30.75 -26.43 -4.57
C GLN A 22 -31.48 -27.40 -3.63
N HIS A 23 -32.58 -26.96 -3.04
CA HIS A 23 -33.53 -27.84 -2.40
C HIS A 23 -34.34 -28.58 -3.48
N GLN A 24 -34.13 -29.89 -3.61
CA GLN A 24 -35.05 -30.78 -4.28
C GLN A 24 -36.19 -31.10 -3.32
N HIS A 25 -37.44 -30.92 -3.82
CA HIS A 25 -38.66 -31.30 -3.12
C HIS A 25 -38.76 -32.83 -3.04
N GLU A 26 -38.81 -33.37 -1.81
CA GLU A 26 -39.26 -34.73 -1.52
C GLU A 26 -40.72 -34.67 -0.97
N PRO A 27 -41.59 -35.63 -1.33
CA PRO A 27 -43.02 -35.62 -0.92
C PRO A 27 -43.21 -36.08 0.51
N PRO A 28 -44.35 -35.75 1.14
CA PRO A 28 -44.60 -35.93 2.58
C PRO A 28 -44.82 -37.39 2.96
N ARG A 29 -44.18 -37.86 4.03
CA ARG A 29 -44.48 -39.13 4.74
C ARG A 29 -45.54 -38.96 5.79
N PRO A 30 -46.34 -40.02 6.09
CA PRO A 30 -47.50 -39.96 6.93
C PRO A 30 -47.17 -39.94 8.43
N ALA A 31 -48.10 -39.37 9.19
CA ALA A 31 -48.08 -39.20 10.63
C ALA A 31 -47.97 -40.53 11.40
N HIS A 32 -47.08 -40.58 12.39
CA HIS A 32 -47.05 -41.61 13.42
C HIS A 32 -47.59 -41.06 14.75
N ASP A 33 -48.43 -41.87 15.28
CA ASP A 33 -49.23 -41.88 16.47
C ASP A 33 -48.42 -41.57 17.75
N GLN A 34 -48.92 -40.58 18.55
CA GLN A 34 -48.46 -40.31 19.91
C GLN A 34 -49.32 -41.08 20.88
N SER A 35 -48.81 -42.18 21.40
CA SER A 35 -49.35 -42.72 22.65
C SER A 35 -48.25 -43.44 23.44
N GLN A 36 -48.16 -43.04 24.69
CA GLN A 36 -47.53 -43.74 25.83
C GLN A 36 -45.99 -43.66 25.99
N MET A 37 -45.57 -42.74 26.85
CA MET A 37 -44.63 -43.06 27.94
C MET A 37 -44.86 -42.08 29.10
N GLN A 38 -45.46 -42.57 30.15
CA GLN A 38 -45.43 -41.99 31.49
C GLN A 38 -44.05 -42.25 32.09
N HIS A 39 -43.42 -41.21 32.64
CA HIS A 39 -42.32 -41.37 33.59
C HIS A 39 -42.59 -40.55 34.84
N ASP A 40 -42.48 -41.26 35.94
CA ASP A 40 -42.69 -40.89 37.33
C ASP A 40 -41.87 -39.69 37.77
N GLU A 41 -42.54 -38.67 38.33
CA GLU A 41 -41.89 -37.60 39.10
C GLU A 41 -41.66 -38.10 40.54
N GLN A 42 -40.39 -38.13 40.97
CA GLN A 42 -40.04 -38.14 42.40
C GLN A 42 -39.45 -36.79 42.78
N PRO A 43 -39.98 -36.14 43.84
CA PRO A 43 -39.47 -34.86 44.30
C PRO A 43 -38.24 -35.07 45.21
N MET A 44 -37.10 -34.48 44.86
CA MET A 44 -36.00 -34.32 45.82
C MET A 44 -36.21 -33.07 46.66
N GLN A 45 -36.44 -33.29 47.94
CA GLN A 45 -36.44 -32.26 49.00
C GLN A 45 -34.99 -31.87 49.28
N HIS A 46 -34.61 -30.63 49.01
CA HIS A 46 -33.39 -30.02 49.54
C HIS A 46 -33.71 -29.24 50.81
N ASP A 47 -33.05 -29.66 51.88
CA ASP A 47 -33.08 -29.06 53.22
C ASP A 47 -32.34 -27.70 53.19
N HIS A 48 -33.06 -26.60 53.46
CA HIS A 48 -32.55 -25.25 53.59
C HIS A 48 -32.43 -24.83 55.05
N SER A 49 -31.60 -25.49 55.82
CA SER A 49 -31.27 -25.01 57.15
C SER A 49 -29.79 -24.77 57.30
N GLN A 50 -29.45 -23.53 57.68
CA GLN A 50 -28.18 -23.00 58.15
C GLN A 50 -27.26 -22.40 57.07
N MET A 51 -27.50 -21.13 56.74
CA MET A 51 -26.47 -20.08 56.67
C MET A 51 -27.14 -18.72 56.90
N GLN A 52 -27.23 -18.30 58.15
CA GLN A 52 -27.44 -16.89 58.50
C GLN A 52 -26.10 -16.19 58.36
N HIS A 53 -25.94 -15.36 57.31
CA HIS A 53 -24.89 -14.36 57.26
C HIS A 53 -25.42 -13.04 57.85
N ASP A 54 -24.71 -12.59 58.86
CA ASP A 54 -24.88 -11.32 59.55
C ASP A 54 -24.63 -10.14 58.59
N HIS A 55 -25.68 -9.33 58.32
CA HIS A 55 -25.65 -8.14 57.48
C HIS A 55 -25.55 -6.86 58.32
N SER A 56 -24.73 -6.82 59.32
CA SER A 56 -24.47 -5.58 60.05
C SER A 56 -23.02 -5.15 59.89
N GLN A 57 -22.84 -4.00 59.26
CA GLN A 57 -21.64 -3.17 59.05
C GLN A 57 -20.96 -3.29 57.67
N MET A 58 -21.55 -2.64 56.66
CA MET A 58 -20.85 -1.89 55.65
C MET A 58 -21.75 -0.77 55.16
N GLN A 59 -21.75 0.37 55.85
CA GLN A 59 -22.17 1.64 55.29
C GLN A 59 -21.01 2.10 54.39
N HIS A 60 -21.13 1.92 53.09
CA HIS A 60 -20.27 2.60 52.12
C HIS A 60 -20.83 4.00 51.90
N ASP A 61 -19.99 4.97 52.26
CA ASP A 61 -20.16 6.39 51.97
C ASP A 61 -20.11 6.63 50.46
N HIS A 62 -21.25 6.96 49.84
CA HIS A 62 -21.42 7.27 48.41
C HIS A 62 -21.20 8.74 48.09
N SER A 63 -20.46 9.46 48.90
CA SER A 63 -20.10 10.84 48.62
C SER A 63 -18.63 10.95 48.30
N GLN A 64 -18.24 10.81 47.05
CA GLN A 64 -17.05 11.27 46.30
C GLN A 64 -16.58 10.23 45.30
N MET A 65 -17.36 9.96 44.27
CA MET A 65 -16.84 9.59 42.95
C MET A 65 -17.37 10.60 41.96
N GLN A 66 -16.63 11.71 41.81
CA GLN A 66 -16.64 12.46 40.60
C GLN A 66 -15.97 11.57 39.54
N HIS A 67 -16.79 11.00 38.66
CA HIS A 67 -16.27 10.46 37.42
C HIS A 67 -15.74 11.63 36.60
N ASP A 68 -14.42 11.86 36.62
CA ASP A 68 -13.74 12.54 35.55
C ASP A 68 -13.91 11.68 34.29
N GLU A 69 -14.89 11.99 33.48
CA GLU A 69 -14.97 11.52 32.09
C GLU A 69 -13.80 12.14 31.32
N GLN A 70 -12.65 11.51 31.39
CA GLN A 70 -11.60 11.75 30.40
C GLN A 70 -12.02 11.06 29.09
N PRO A 71 -11.85 11.71 27.95
CA PRO A 71 -12.18 11.11 26.66
C PRO A 71 -11.33 9.87 26.43
N MET A 72 -11.96 8.70 26.26
CA MET A 72 -11.30 7.42 25.96
C MET A 72 -10.87 7.30 24.48
N GLU A 73 -10.56 8.39 23.79
CA GLU A 73 -10.13 8.35 22.38
C GLU A 73 -8.70 7.84 22.19
N GLY A 74 -7.81 7.97 23.18
CA GLY A 74 -6.44 7.45 23.10
C GLY A 74 -6.31 5.93 23.32
N ALA A 75 -7.20 5.32 24.08
CA ALA A 75 -7.11 3.90 24.44
C ALA A 75 -7.37 2.95 23.25
N ALA A 76 -8.26 3.30 22.33
CA ALA A 76 -8.58 2.48 21.16
C ALA A 76 -7.44 2.46 20.12
N ALA A 77 -6.73 3.56 19.95
CA ALA A 77 -5.56 3.62 19.05
C ALA A 77 -4.37 2.83 19.60
N ASP A 78 -4.15 2.89 20.93
CA ASP A 78 -3.10 2.12 21.60
C ASP A 78 -3.41 0.61 21.59
N GLU A 79 -4.67 0.20 21.77
CA GLU A 79 -5.10 -1.20 21.67
C GLU A 79 -4.94 -1.74 20.24
N HIS A 80 -5.29 -0.95 19.23
CA HIS A 80 -5.10 -1.34 17.82
C HIS A 80 -3.60 -1.50 17.48
N ALA A 81 -2.77 -0.55 17.88
CA ALA A 81 -1.31 -0.64 17.68
C ALA A 81 -0.71 -1.86 18.41
N ALA A 82 -1.16 -2.15 19.63
CA ALA A 82 -0.73 -3.34 20.38
C ALA A 82 -1.19 -4.65 19.72
N MET A 83 -2.41 -4.68 19.18
CA MET A 83 -2.93 -5.83 18.43
C MET A 83 -2.09 -6.06 17.16
N MET A 84 -1.83 -5.02 16.38
CA MET A 84 -1.02 -5.10 15.16
C MET A 84 0.41 -5.56 15.46
N ALA A 85 1.02 -5.07 16.53
CA ALA A 85 2.36 -5.50 16.98
C ALA A 85 2.40 -6.96 17.43
N SER A 86 1.26 -7.53 17.86
CA SER A 86 1.15 -8.94 18.24
C SER A 86 0.90 -9.88 17.07
N MET A 87 0.50 -9.35 15.90
CA MET A 87 0.25 -10.14 14.71
C MET A 87 1.56 -10.43 13.97
N GLN A 88 1.70 -11.66 13.50
CA GLN A 88 2.87 -12.06 12.73
C GLN A 88 2.77 -11.58 11.29
N GLY A 89 3.93 -11.24 10.69
CA GLY A 89 4.06 -10.89 9.29
C GLY A 89 3.65 -12.02 8.33
N LEU A 90 3.43 -11.67 7.08
CA LEU A 90 3.01 -12.62 6.03
C LEU A 90 4.11 -13.60 5.66
N TYR A 91 5.37 -13.18 5.72
CA TYR A 91 6.50 -13.96 5.22
C TYR A 91 7.40 -14.50 6.34
N GLY A 92 7.07 -14.25 7.61
CA GLY A 92 7.90 -14.75 8.71
C GLY A 92 7.45 -14.35 10.10
N PRO A 93 8.16 -14.83 11.14
CA PRO A 93 7.84 -14.57 12.55
C PRO A 93 8.37 -13.20 13.00
N TYR A 94 7.89 -12.14 12.45
CA TYR A 94 8.18 -10.74 12.77
C TYR A 94 6.87 -9.94 12.87
N ALA A 95 6.92 -8.70 13.33
CA ALA A 95 5.74 -7.83 13.46
C ALA A 95 5.08 -7.56 12.10
N MET A 96 3.76 -7.65 12.01
CA MET A 96 3.01 -7.44 10.75
C MET A 96 3.22 -6.03 10.17
N GLY A 97 3.49 -5.01 11.00
CA GLY A 97 3.82 -3.66 10.55
C GLY A 97 5.05 -3.58 9.62
N ARG A 98 5.89 -4.62 9.60
CA ARG A 98 7.06 -4.72 8.72
C ARG A 98 6.70 -4.98 7.25
N ASP A 99 5.58 -5.66 6.97
CA ASP A 99 5.13 -5.93 5.61
C ASP A 99 4.69 -4.62 4.92
N ALA A 100 4.98 -4.50 3.62
CA ALA A 100 4.59 -3.36 2.79
C ALA A 100 4.05 -3.83 1.43
N SER A 101 4.26 -3.08 0.33
CA SER A 101 3.89 -3.51 -1.01
C SER A 101 4.67 -4.75 -1.45
N GLY A 102 4.08 -5.60 -2.28
CA GLY A 102 4.71 -6.83 -2.75
C GLY A 102 5.23 -7.68 -1.61
N THR A 103 6.54 -7.89 -1.60
CA THR A 103 7.28 -8.53 -0.50
C THR A 103 8.19 -7.55 0.25
N ALA A 104 8.11 -6.24 -0.03
CA ALA A 104 8.98 -5.23 0.58
C ALA A 104 8.78 -5.10 2.09
N TRP A 105 9.82 -4.65 2.78
CA TRP A 105 9.81 -4.36 4.21
C TRP A 105 9.86 -2.87 4.51
N GLN A 106 9.23 -2.48 5.62
CA GLN A 106 9.30 -1.17 6.24
C GLN A 106 9.57 -1.32 7.75
N PRO A 107 9.73 -0.23 8.54
CA PRO A 107 9.89 -0.34 9.99
C PRO A 107 8.75 -1.09 10.67
N ASP A 108 9.05 -1.91 11.67
CA ASP A 108 8.08 -2.74 12.41
C ASP A 108 6.96 -1.93 13.07
N VAL A 109 7.29 -0.69 13.46
CA VAL A 109 6.34 0.27 14.07
C VAL A 109 5.46 1.00 13.05
N SER A 110 5.57 0.67 11.76
CA SER A 110 4.71 1.24 10.73
C SER A 110 3.27 0.79 10.94
N SER A 111 2.34 1.73 10.76
CA SER A 111 0.91 1.46 10.90
C SER A 111 0.30 1.18 9.53
N HIS A 112 -0.41 0.08 9.42
CA HIS A 112 -1.29 -0.18 8.29
C HIS A 112 -2.72 0.15 8.73
N GLY A 113 -3.32 1.15 8.11
CA GLY A 113 -4.76 1.35 8.21
C GLY A 113 -5.48 0.14 7.60
N GLY A 114 -6.69 -0.13 8.05
CA GLY A 114 -7.51 -1.18 7.45
C GLY A 114 -8.62 -1.66 8.37
N ILE A 115 -9.70 -2.11 7.76
CA ILE A 115 -10.77 -2.84 8.45
C ILE A 115 -10.40 -4.32 8.43
N HIS A 116 -10.38 -4.97 9.60
CA HIS A 116 -9.92 -6.34 9.78
C HIS A 116 -11.05 -7.30 10.21
N PRO A 117 -12.04 -7.62 9.35
CA PRO A 117 -13.06 -8.60 9.67
C PRO A 117 -12.51 -10.02 9.63
N HIS A 118 -12.96 -10.86 10.57
CA HIS A 118 -12.73 -12.29 10.54
C HIS A 118 -13.88 -13.00 9.84
N GLN A 119 -13.58 -13.88 8.88
CA GLN A 119 -14.56 -14.70 8.20
C GLN A 119 -14.14 -16.18 8.25
N GLY A 120 -14.58 -16.88 9.28
CA GLY A 120 -14.15 -18.25 9.56
C GLY A 120 -12.66 -18.31 9.89
N ALA A 121 -11.89 -19.06 9.11
CA ALA A 121 -10.44 -19.19 9.26
C ALA A 121 -9.64 -18.12 8.50
N TRP A 122 -10.32 -17.18 7.84
CA TRP A 122 -9.68 -16.10 7.11
C TRP A 122 -9.74 -14.80 7.93
N MET A 123 -8.63 -14.11 7.98
CA MET A 123 -8.54 -12.71 8.35
C MET A 123 -8.46 -11.90 7.07
N VAL A 124 -9.43 -11.02 6.88
CA VAL A 124 -9.48 -10.12 5.73
C VAL A 124 -9.06 -8.73 6.19
N MET A 125 -8.26 -8.05 5.40
CA MET A 125 -7.95 -6.64 5.58
C MET A 125 -8.40 -5.90 4.32
N THR A 126 -9.08 -4.77 4.51
CA THR A 126 -9.45 -3.89 3.40
C THR A 126 -9.14 -2.45 3.75
N HIS A 127 -8.57 -1.74 2.80
CA HIS A 127 -8.40 -0.30 2.92
C HIS A 127 -8.53 0.40 1.57
N ALA A 128 -8.78 1.71 1.60
CA ALA A 128 -8.76 2.55 0.42
C ALA A 128 -8.18 3.92 0.75
N LEU A 129 -7.46 4.48 -0.21
CA LEU A 129 -7.02 5.87 -0.22
C LEU A 129 -7.35 6.45 -1.60
N LEU A 130 -8.32 7.33 -1.66
CA LEU A 130 -8.80 7.94 -2.90
C LEU A 130 -8.64 9.46 -2.84
N ASN A 131 -8.03 10.04 -3.86
CA ASN A 131 -7.78 11.46 -3.98
C ASN A 131 -8.49 12.02 -5.23
N GLY A 132 -9.29 13.08 -5.04
CA GLY A 132 -9.75 13.93 -6.14
C GLY A 132 -8.82 15.15 -6.19
N VAL A 133 -8.02 15.26 -7.23
CA VAL A 133 -6.89 16.19 -7.35
C VAL A 133 -7.15 17.22 -8.44
N TYR A 134 -6.76 18.47 -8.21
CA TYR A 134 -6.52 19.47 -9.24
C TYR A 134 -5.06 19.86 -9.19
N ALA A 135 -4.33 19.54 -10.27
CA ALA A 135 -2.92 19.90 -10.46
C ALA A 135 -2.80 21.09 -11.39
N TRP A 136 -1.80 21.93 -11.14
CA TRP A 136 -1.42 23.06 -11.97
C TRP A 136 0.10 23.23 -11.93
N SER A 137 0.70 23.54 -13.08
CA SER A 137 2.12 23.87 -13.20
C SER A 137 2.31 25.04 -14.19
N GLU A 138 3.28 25.89 -13.92
CA GLU A 138 3.59 27.05 -14.76
C GLU A 138 4.61 26.76 -15.86
N GLY A 139 4.82 27.74 -16.74
CA GLY A 139 5.82 27.72 -17.80
C GLY A 139 5.31 27.18 -19.14
N PRO A 140 6.16 27.18 -20.18
CA PRO A 140 5.79 26.73 -21.54
C PRO A 140 5.38 25.25 -21.60
N ARG A 141 5.85 24.44 -20.66
CA ARG A 141 5.54 23.02 -20.52
C ARG A 141 4.53 22.75 -19.38
N GLY A 142 4.05 23.83 -18.74
CA GLY A 142 3.04 23.75 -17.71
C GLY A 142 1.68 23.35 -18.27
N ASP A 143 0.87 22.70 -17.44
CA ASP A 143 -0.47 22.25 -17.77
C ASP A 143 -1.35 22.22 -16.49
N GLU A 144 -2.66 22.03 -16.66
CA GLU A 144 -3.57 21.86 -15.55
C GLU A 144 -4.56 20.72 -15.79
N LYS A 145 -4.88 19.97 -14.72
CA LYS A 145 -5.81 18.84 -14.83
C LYS A 145 -6.49 18.52 -13.50
N ALA A 146 -7.78 18.19 -13.59
CA ALA A 146 -8.49 17.52 -12.51
C ALA A 146 -8.58 16.03 -12.79
N PHE A 147 -8.25 15.19 -11.78
CA PHE A 147 -8.20 13.73 -11.91
C PHE A 147 -8.50 13.02 -10.60
N LEU A 148 -8.69 11.69 -10.68
CA LEU A 148 -8.76 10.79 -9.54
C LEU A 148 -7.47 9.97 -9.51
N ALA A 149 -6.89 9.81 -8.33
CA ALA A 149 -5.76 8.94 -8.08
C ALA A 149 -5.93 8.21 -6.74
N GLY A 150 -5.22 7.10 -6.58
CA GLY A 150 -5.23 6.35 -5.33
C GLY A 150 -5.44 4.86 -5.53
N MET A 151 -5.86 4.17 -4.45
CA MET A 151 -5.99 2.71 -4.48
C MET A 151 -7.11 2.21 -3.58
N VAL A 152 -7.60 1.02 -3.91
CA VAL A 152 -8.45 0.18 -3.06
C VAL A 152 -7.78 -1.18 -2.96
N MET A 153 -7.49 -1.65 -1.74
CA MET A 153 -6.81 -2.91 -1.50
C MET A 153 -7.64 -3.84 -0.62
N ALA A 154 -7.57 -5.14 -0.93
CA ALA A 154 -8.06 -6.21 -0.09
C ALA A 154 -6.99 -7.30 0.05
N SER A 155 -6.81 -7.81 1.25
CA SER A 155 -5.92 -8.92 1.56
C SER A 155 -6.67 -9.95 2.40
N ALA A 156 -6.50 -11.25 2.10
CA ALA A 156 -7.11 -12.34 2.82
C ALA A 156 -6.01 -13.32 3.25
N ARG A 157 -5.76 -13.39 4.56
CA ARG A 157 -4.78 -14.25 5.19
C ARG A 157 -5.45 -15.45 5.85
N ARG A 158 -4.79 -16.62 5.74
CA ARG A 158 -5.18 -17.83 6.44
C ARG A 158 -3.96 -18.63 6.87
N ASP A 159 -3.95 -19.09 8.12
CA ASP A 159 -2.92 -19.99 8.60
C ASP A 159 -3.23 -21.44 8.13
N ILE A 160 -2.20 -22.13 7.64
CA ILE A 160 -2.23 -23.49 7.13
C ILE A 160 -1.42 -24.39 8.08
N GLY A 161 -2.12 -25.09 8.95
CA GLY A 161 -1.49 -25.81 10.05
C GLY A 161 -0.82 -24.85 11.04
N GLU A 162 0.24 -25.32 11.72
CA GLU A 162 0.94 -24.57 12.76
C GLU A 162 2.05 -23.65 12.21
N ARG A 163 2.49 -23.85 10.97
CA ARG A 163 3.69 -23.24 10.42
C ARG A 163 3.52 -22.53 9.08
N GLY A 164 2.42 -22.75 8.39
CA GLY A 164 2.16 -22.17 7.09
C GLY A 164 1.25 -20.95 7.18
N THR A 165 1.46 -19.97 6.32
CA THR A 165 0.55 -18.83 6.11
C THR A 165 0.32 -18.65 4.62
N LEU A 166 -0.95 -18.67 4.21
CA LEU A 166 -1.42 -18.35 2.87
C LEU A 166 -2.00 -16.95 2.88
N ASN A 167 -1.67 -16.14 1.88
CA ASN A 167 -2.26 -14.83 1.68
C ASN A 167 -2.67 -14.64 0.22
N LEU A 168 -3.81 -14.01 0.00
CA LEU A 168 -4.31 -13.54 -1.30
C LEU A 168 -4.46 -12.04 -1.21
N ARG A 169 -3.99 -11.29 -2.24
CA ARG A 169 -4.05 -9.84 -2.24
C ARG A 169 -4.52 -9.32 -3.60
N ALA A 170 -5.38 -8.30 -3.57
CA ALA A 170 -5.82 -7.57 -4.74
C ALA A 170 -5.77 -6.07 -4.45
N MET A 171 -5.26 -5.29 -5.42
CA MET A 171 -5.21 -3.85 -5.37
C MET A 171 -5.65 -3.26 -6.71
N LEU A 172 -6.54 -2.27 -6.66
CA LEU A 172 -7.12 -1.61 -7.81
C LEU A 172 -6.88 -0.10 -7.73
N ALA A 173 -6.57 0.53 -8.87
CA ALA A 173 -6.47 1.98 -9.00
C ALA A 173 -7.64 2.58 -9.80
N PRO A 174 -8.13 3.78 -9.46
CA PRO A 174 -9.08 4.52 -10.27
C PRO A 174 -8.40 5.28 -11.43
N ASP A 175 -7.09 5.25 -11.52
CA ASP A 175 -6.23 6.05 -12.38
C ASP A 175 -6.58 5.97 -13.88
N PRO A 176 -7.01 4.82 -14.45
CA PRO A 176 -7.43 4.77 -15.85
C PRO A 176 -8.53 5.78 -16.21
N ALA A 177 -9.33 6.19 -15.23
CA ALA A 177 -10.38 7.20 -15.45
C ALA A 177 -9.81 8.60 -15.78
N MET A 178 -8.55 8.88 -15.54
CA MET A 178 -7.90 10.14 -15.90
C MET A 178 -7.50 10.22 -17.38
N GLY A 179 -7.49 9.07 -18.08
CA GLY A 179 -7.11 8.96 -19.50
C GLY A 179 -5.61 8.74 -19.70
N ALA A 180 -5.24 8.20 -20.89
CA ALA A 180 -3.91 7.71 -21.22
C ALA A 180 -2.77 8.74 -21.01
N ASN A 181 -3.04 10.03 -21.23
CA ASN A 181 -2.06 11.11 -21.02
C ASN A 181 -1.74 11.40 -19.55
N GLY A 182 -2.23 10.61 -18.58
CA GLY A 182 -1.92 10.80 -17.17
C GLY A 182 -2.22 12.23 -16.65
N TYR A 183 -1.39 12.74 -15.75
CA TYR A 183 -1.53 14.10 -15.18
C TYR A 183 -0.21 14.90 -15.29
N PRO A 184 -0.28 16.26 -15.27
CA PRO A 184 0.90 17.10 -15.34
C PRO A 184 1.84 16.85 -14.16
N LEU A 185 3.09 16.52 -14.45
CA LEU A 185 4.19 16.36 -13.50
C LEU A 185 5.48 16.77 -14.18
N LEU A 186 5.88 18.02 -14.01
CA LEU A 186 7.07 18.56 -14.66
C LEU A 186 8.31 17.74 -14.31
N MET A 187 9.19 17.54 -15.30
CA MET A 187 10.44 16.79 -15.22
C MET A 187 10.26 15.27 -14.98
N ALA A 188 9.05 14.75 -15.07
CA ALA A 188 8.81 13.34 -15.19
C ALA A 188 8.84 12.93 -16.67
N ALA A 189 9.43 11.79 -16.97
CA ALA A 189 9.44 11.17 -18.30
C ALA A 189 9.36 9.65 -18.12
N GLY A 190 9.08 8.96 -19.20
CA GLY A 190 8.94 7.51 -19.29
C GLY A 190 7.55 7.10 -19.72
N GLU A 191 7.44 5.92 -20.32
CA GLU A 191 6.27 5.37 -20.94
C GLU A 191 5.67 6.21 -22.09
N THR A 192 4.55 5.80 -22.61
CA THR A 192 3.85 6.42 -23.72
C THR A 192 2.33 6.41 -23.48
N ALA A 193 1.60 7.30 -24.13
CA ALA A 193 0.15 7.34 -24.07
C ALA A 193 -0.54 6.73 -25.29
N ASP A 194 0.20 6.48 -26.35
CA ASP A 194 -0.33 6.08 -27.69
C ASP A 194 0.59 5.06 -28.43
N GLY A 195 1.64 4.58 -27.78
CA GLY A 195 2.63 3.67 -28.37
C GLY A 195 3.58 4.29 -29.37
N VAL A 196 3.59 5.64 -29.50
CA VAL A 196 4.38 6.33 -30.54
C VAL A 196 5.25 7.46 -29.96
N GLU A 197 4.67 8.30 -29.09
CA GLU A 197 5.36 9.46 -28.53
C GLU A 197 5.57 9.25 -27.02
N PRO A 198 6.77 9.56 -26.47
CA PRO A 198 7.02 9.45 -25.04
C PRO A 198 6.20 10.48 -24.26
N LEU A 199 5.78 10.11 -23.06
CA LEU A 199 5.21 11.04 -22.10
C LEU A 199 6.35 11.85 -21.45
N VAL A 200 6.33 13.15 -21.64
CA VAL A 200 7.29 14.10 -21.04
C VAL A 200 6.51 15.14 -20.24
N ASP A 201 7.00 15.49 -19.05
CA ASP A 201 6.35 16.39 -18.09
C ASP A 201 4.96 15.90 -17.63
N ARG A 202 4.78 14.58 -17.63
CA ARG A 202 3.55 13.92 -17.22
C ARG A 202 3.84 12.62 -16.50
N GLN A 203 2.98 12.29 -15.55
CA GLN A 203 2.92 10.96 -14.95
C GLN A 203 1.82 10.17 -15.65
N HIS A 204 2.17 9.00 -16.16
CA HIS A 204 1.20 8.04 -16.72
C HIS A 204 0.21 7.55 -15.66
N PRO A 205 -1.01 7.10 -16.06
CA PRO A 205 -1.94 6.47 -15.12
C PRO A 205 -1.48 5.07 -14.77
N HIS A 206 -1.70 4.64 -13.53
CA HIS A 206 -1.60 3.23 -13.19
C HIS A 206 -2.69 2.40 -13.86
N ASP A 207 -2.43 1.10 -14.03
CA ASP A 207 -3.44 0.15 -14.47
C ASP A 207 -4.52 -0.05 -13.41
N LEU A 208 -5.74 -0.44 -13.88
CA LEU A 208 -6.83 -0.78 -12.98
C LEU A 208 -6.42 -1.86 -11.98
N PHE A 209 -5.71 -2.89 -12.46
CA PHE A 209 -5.20 -3.97 -11.63
C PHE A 209 -3.74 -3.71 -11.25
N MET A 210 -3.52 -3.10 -10.09
CA MET A 210 -2.16 -2.85 -9.58
C MET A 210 -1.54 -4.10 -8.95
N GLU A 211 -2.35 -4.97 -8.35
CA GLU A 211 -1.89 -6.23 -7.79
C GLU A 211 -3.00 -7.28 -7.77
N LEU A 212 -2.70 -8.47 -8.26
CA LEU A 212 -3.46 -9.70 -8.08
C LEU A 212 -2.46 -10.78 -7.71
N ALA A 213 -2.29 -11.05 -6.43
CA ALA A 213 -1.20 -11.86 -5.94
C ALA A 213 -1.64 -12.94 -4.95
N ALA A 214 -0.86 -14.01 -4.90
CA ALA A 214 -0.94 -15.04 -3.89
C ALA A 214 0.45 -15.30 -3.31
N SER A 215 0.54 -15.56 -2.01
CA SER A 215 1.79 -15.91 -1.37
C SER A 215 1.61 -17.01 -0.33
N TYR A 216 2.65 -17.80 -0.15
CA TYR A 216 2.72 -18.82 0.89
C TYR A 216 4.06 -18.73 1.61
N SER A 217 4.03 -18.74 2.93
CA SER A 217 5.21 -18.83 3.75
C SER A 217 5.15 -20.05 4.67
N HIS A 218 6.33 -20.58 5.01
CA HIS A 218 6.46 -21.73 5.92
C HIS A 218 7.58 -21.47 6.93
N ARG A 219 7.24 -21.51 8.22
CA ARG A 219 8.23 -21.40 9.30
C ARG A 219 9.07 -22.67 9.38
N ILE A 220 10.39 -22.51 9.26
CA ILE A 220 11.38 -23.59 9.36
C ILE A 220 12.10 -23.61 10.70
N GLY A 221 11.84 -22.64 11.55
CA GLY A 221 12.37 -22.47 12.91
C GLY A 221 11.65 -21.34 13.64
N ASP A 222 12.09 -21.02 14.85
CA ASP A 222 11.45 -19.99 15.67
C ASP A 222 11.66 -18.57 15.11
N ALA A 223 12.78 -18.34 14.42
CA ALA A 223 13.11 -17.05 13.83
C ALA A 223 13.23 -17.08 12.31
N SER A 224 12.89 -18.20 11.63
CA SER A 224 13.15 -18.37 10.21
C SER A 224 11.93 -18.86 9.45
N SER A 225 11.75 -18.35 8.25
CA SER A 225 10.74 -18.80 7.28
C SER A 225 11.31 -18.81 5.87
N VAL A 226 10.74 -19.64 5.02
CA VAL A 226 10.85 -19.58 3.56
C VAL A 226 9.51 -19.16 2.99
N PHE A 227 9.51 -18.45 1.87
CA PHE A 227 8.27 -18.02 1.24
C PHE A 227 8.38 -18.01 -0.29
N VAL A 228 7.22 -18.04 -0.92
CA VAL A 228 7.01 -17.77 -2.33
C VAL A 228 5.89 -16.75 -2.48
N TYR A 229 5.99 -15.91 -3.51
CA TYR A 229 5.00 -14.93 -3.90
C TYR A 229 4.86 -14.96 -5.41
N GLY A 230 3.64 -14.83 -5.92
CA GLY A 230 3.37 -14.71 -7.35
C GLY A 230 2.27 -13.70 -7.58
N GLY A 231 2.44 -12.84 -8.57
CA GLY A 231 1.52 -11.77 -8.95
C GLY A 231 1.23 -11.73 -10.44
N LEU A 232 -0.01 -11.35 -10.79
CA LEU A 232 -0.53 -11.17 -12.15
C LEU A 232 -1.49 -9.96 -12.21
N PRO A 233 -1.12 -8.73 -11.99
CA PRO A 233 0.21 -8.16 -11.73
C PRO A 233 0.73 -8.35 -10.30
N GLY A 234 1.98 -7.93 -10.08
CA GLY A 234 2.65 -7.95 -8.78
C GLY A 234 3.89 -7.07 -8.75
N GLU A 235 4.63 -7.13 -7.64
CA GLU A 235 5.85 -6.35 -7.41
C GLU A 235 7.04 -7.30 -7.22
N PRO A 236 8.11 -7.20 -8.06
CA PRO A 236 9.33 -7.96 -7.89
C PRO A 236 10.17 -7.45 -6.71
N ALA A 237 11.17 -8.24 -6.31
CA ALA A 237 12.08 -7.92 -5.20
C ALA A 237 13.13 -6.86 -5.62
N PHE A 238 12.68 -5.63 -5.87
CA PHE A 238 13.51 -4.48 -6.22
C PHE A 238 13.04 -3.23 -5.49
N GLY A 239 13.97 -2.33 -5.15
CA GLY A 239 13.68 -1.03 -4.56
C GLY A 239 13.09 -1.01 -3.15
N PRO A 240 12.79 0.18 -2.63
CA PRO A 240 11.96 0.37 -1.44
C PRO A 240 10.51 -0.04 -1.71
N PRO A 241 9.64 -0.15 -0.69
CA PRO A 241 8.19 -0.27 -0.93
C PRO A 241 7.69 0.81 -1.88
N ALA A 242 6.69 0.51 -2.72
CA ALA A 242 6.06 1.49 -3.60
C ALA A 242 5.62 2.75 -2.83
N PHE A 243 5.74 3.93 -3.45
CA PHE A 243 5.57 5.22 -2.77
C PHE A 243 4.22 5.34 -2.03
N MET A 244 3.16 4.78 -2.57
CA MET A 244 1.83 4.79 -1.95
C MET A 244 1.71 3.91 -0.71
N HIS A 245 2.69 3.06 -0.43
CA HIS A 245 2.77 2.19 0.75
C HIS A 245 3.84 2.61 1.76
N ARG A 246 4.71 3.58 1.43
CA ARG A 246 5.67 4.13 2.38
C ARG A 246 4.99 5.17 3.27
N MET A 247 5.13 5.05 4.59
CA MET A 247 4.54 6.03 5.51
C MET A 247 5.07 7.47 5.29
N SER A 248 6.26 7.62 4.73
CA SER A 248 6.85 8.93 4.39
C SER A 248 6.25 9.58 3.14
N ALA A 249 5.55 8.84 2.28
CA ALA A 249 5.09 9.29 0.96
C ALA A 249 3.59 9.13 0.73
N MET A 250 2.94 8.17 1.39
CA MET A 250 1.56 7.75 1.11
C MET A 250 0.50 8.85 1.21
N ASP A 251 0.81 9.95 1.85
CA ASP A 251 -0.08 11.10 2.00
C ASP A 251 0.01 12.11 0.82
N SER A 252 1.05 12.01 -0.01
CA SER A 252 1.17 12.80 -1.23
C SER A 252 0.35 12.19 -2.36
N PRO A 253 -0.50 12.95 -3.08
CA PRO A 253 -1.27 12.44 -4.21
C PRO A 253 -0.46 12.31 -5.49
N GLU A 254 0.82 12.71 -5.49
CA GLU A 254 1.71 12.71 -6.64
C GLU A 254 2.76 11.60 -6.57
N ALA A 255 3.11 11.03 -7.71
CA ALA A 255 4.26 10.16 -7.86
C ALA A 255 5.58 10.93 -7.68
N PRO A 256 6.66 10.27 -7.26
CA PRO A 256 8.02 10.84 -7.36
C PRO A 256 8.42 11.02 -8.83
N ILE A 257 9.20 12.07 -9.18
CA ILE A 257 9.86 12.13 -10.50
C ILE A 257 10.98 11.10 -10.60
N THR A 258 11.45 10.59 -9.48
CA THR A 258 12.44 9.51 -9.37
C THR A 258 11.82 8.11 -9.43
N HIS A 259 10.51 7.99 -9.73
CA HIS A 259 9.75 6.75 -9.74
C HIS A 259 10.42 5.65 -10.59
N HIS A 260 10.88 5.98 -11.80
CA HIS A 260 11.51 5.03 -12.72
C HIS A 260 12.87 4.49 -12.24
N TRP A 261 13.49 5.07 -11.20
CA TRP A 261 14.70 4.56 -10.58
C TRP A 261 14.44 3.64 -9.39
N PHE A 262 13.32 3.83 -8.68
CA PHE A 262 13.11 3.18 -7.41
C PHE A 262 12.00 2.15 -7.39
N ASP A 263 10.85 2.46 -7.97
CA ASP A 263 9.63 1.71 -7.74
C ASP A 263 8.66 1.66 -8.95
N SER A 264 9.10 1.91 -10.18
CA SER A 264 8.24 1.73 -11.38
C SER A 264 7.79 0.28 -11.57
N THR A 265 8.60 -0.69 -11.14
CA THR A 265 8.26 -2.11 -11.25
C THR A 265 7.19 -2.58 -10.26
N HIS A 266 6.55 -1.69 -9.49
CA HIS A 266 5.51 -2.11 -8.52
C HIS A 266 4.21 -2.62 -9.16
N ILE A 267 4.01 -2.38 -10.46
CA ILE A 267 2.98 -3.00 -11.29
C ILE A 267 3.68 -3.72 -12.44
N THR A 268 3.90 -5.01 -12.29
CA THR A 268 4.59 -5.84 -13.28
C THR A 268 3.72 -7.07 -13.59
N PHE A 269 3.39 -7.26 -14.86
CA PHE A 269 2.53 -8.35 -15.33
C PHE A 269 3.30 -9.67 -15.43
N GLY A 270 3.28 -10.40 -14.33
CA GLY A 270 3.97 -11.67 -14.14
C GLY A 270 5.20 -11.54 -13.26
N VAL A 271 5.05 -11.92 -11.98
CA VAL A 271 6.12 -11.94 -10.98
C VAL A 271 6.11 -13.27 -10.24
N LEU A 272 7.29 -13.85 -10.06
CA LEU A 272 7.53 -14.97 -9.17
C LEU A 272 8.73 -14.65 -8.28
N THR A 273 8.49 -14.52 -6.98
CA THR A 273 9.50 -14.24 -5.95
C THR A 273 9.63 -15.42 -4.99
N ALA A 274 10.85 -15.74 -4.59
CA ALA A 274 11.15 -16.66 -3.51
C ALA A 274 12.14 -16.01 -2.54
N GLY A 275 12.00 -16.30 -1.25
CA GLY A 275 12.89 -15.72 -0.26
C GLY A 275 12.94 -16.46 1.06
N VAL A 276 13.84 -16.00 1.91
CA VAL A 276 14.05 -16.48 3.27
C VAL A 276 14.12 -15.30 4.23
N THR A 277 13.48 -15.45 5.38
CA THR A 277 13.59 -14.53 6.51
C THR A 277 14.33 -15.21 7.66
N HIS A 278 15.17 -14.45 8.37
CA HIS A 278 15.81 -14.89 9.60
C HIS A 278 15.99 -13.72 10.56
N GLY A 279 15.16 -13.65 11.61
CA GLY A 279 15.13 -12.53 12.53
C GLY A 279 14.87 -11.20 11.82
N ASP A 280 15.87 -10.33 11.83
CA ASP A 280 15.79 -9.00 11.23
C ASP A 280 16.31 -8.92 9.79
N TRP A 281 16.59 -10.06 9.17
CA TRP A 281 17.12 -10.15 7.81
C TRP A 281 16.16 -10.86 6.88
N LYS A 282 16.10 -10.38 5.63
CA LYS A 282 15.43 -11.05 4.52
C LYS A 282 16.32 -11.03 3.27
N LEU A 283 16.39 -12.17 2.58
CA LEU A 283 16.97 -12.30 1.26
C LEU A 283 15.91 -12.85 0.33
N GLU A 284 15.72 -12.23 -0.80
CA GLU A 284 14.73 -12.61 -1.78
C GLU A 284 15.20 -12.35 -3.20
N GLY A 285 14.64 -13.09 -4.15
CA GLY A 285 14.91 -12.89 -5.58
C GLY A 285 13.67 -13.17 -6.40
N SER A 286 13.56 -12.46 -7.52
CA SER A 286 12.43 -12.56 -8.43
C SER A 286 12.85 -12.90 -9.86
N ARG A 287 11.93 -13.59 -10.55
CA ARG A 287 11.84 -13.59 -12.01
C ARG A 287 10.54 -12.88 -12.36
N PHE A 288 10.59 -11.99 -13.34
CA PHE A 288 9.43 -11.17 -13.69
C PHE A 288 9.46 -10.75 -15.16
N HIS A 289 8.32 -10.25 -15.66
CA HIS A 289 8.21 -9.65 -16.98
C HIS A 289 8.79 -8.25 -16.94
N GLY A 290 9.81 -7.94 -17.77
CA GLY A 290 10.54 -6.68 -17.70
C GLY A 290 9.79 -5.49 -18.26
N ARG A 291 8.95 -5.72 -19.27
CA ARG A 291 8.20 -4.66 -19.93
C ARG A 291 7.24 -3.98 -18.96
N GLU A 292 7.25 -2.65 -18.93
CA GLU A 292 6.25 -1.84 -18.25
C GLU A 292 4.87 -2.00 -18.90
N PRO A 293 3.76 -1.79 -18.18
CA PRO A 293 2.41 -1.90 -18.70
C PRO A 293 2.18 -1.04 -19.94
N ASP A 294 1.35 -1.52 -20.89
CA ASP A 294 1.01 -0.77 -22.10
C ASP A 294 -0.09 0.29 -21.88
N GLU A 295 -0.60 0.89 -22.93
CA GLU A 295 -1.60 1.97 -22.87
C GLU A 295 -3.03 1.48 -22.56
N ASP A 296 -3.32 0.16 -22.64
CA ASP A 296 -4.61 -0.43 -22.26
C ASP A 296 -4.66 -0.72 -20.76
N ARG A 297 -4.89 0.32 -19.99
CA ARG A 297 -4.89 0.29 -18.51
C ARG A 297 -6.03 -0.53 -17.89
N TYR A 298 -6.77 -1.31 -18.64
CA TYR A 298 -7.91 -2.10 -18.14
C TYR A 298 -7.72 -3.60 -18.26
N ASP A 299 -6.72 -4.08 -18.97
CA ASP A 299 -6.45 -5.49 -19.17
C ASP A 299 -5.37 -6.03 -18.22
N ILE A 300 -4.99 -7.25 -18.40
CA ILE A 300 -3.87 -7.92 -17.72
C ILE A 300 -3.02 -8.55 -18.80
N GLU A 301 -1.89 -7.97 -19.00
CA GLU A 301 -0.90 -8.47 -19.95
C GLU A 301 -0.27 -9.77 -19.46
N SER A 302 0.32 -10.50 -20.38
CA SER A 302 1.10 -11.69 -20.05
C SER A 302 2.33 -11.76 -20.92
N GLY A 303 3.48 -11.99 -20.30
CA GLY A 303 4.75 -12.10 -20.97
C GLY A 303 5.64 -13.16 -20.34
N ASP A 304 6.80 -13.39 -20.96
CA ASP A 304 7.81 -14.26 -20.41
C ASP A 304 8.43 -13.60 -19.16
N LEU A 305 8.85 -14.40 -18.20
CA LEU A 305 9.61 -13.92 -17.03
C LEU A 305 11.09 -13.77 -17.44
N ASP A 306 11.39 -12.73 -18.20
CA ASP A 306 12.67 -12.48 -18.84
C ASP A 306 13.67 -11.75 -17.94
N SER A 307 13.18 -11.03 -16.93
CA SER A 307 13.95 -10.18 -16.03
C SER A 307 14.20 -10.82 -14.67
N SER A 308 15.16 -10.29 -13.92
CA SER A 308 15.58 -10.83 -12.62
C SER A 308 15.87 -9.72 -11.63
N SER A 309 15.58 -9.98 -10.34
CA SER A 309 16.02 -9.07 -9.28
C SER A 309 16.44 -9.83 -8.01
N LEU A 310 17.22 -9.13 -7.17
CA LEU A 310 17.63 -9.58 -5.84
C LEU A 310 17.48 -8.42 -4.87
N ARG A 311 16.95 -8.68 -3.66
CA ARG A 311 16.86 -7.70 -2.58
C ARG A 311 17.27 -8.30 -1.24
N VAL A 312 18.10 -7.57 -0.51
CA VAL A 312 18.41 -7.81 0.90
C VAL A 312 17.74 -6.72 1.71
N SER A 313 16.97 -7.10 2.73
CA SER A 313 16.35 -6.18 3.68
C SER A 313 16.85 -6.46 5.10
N TRP A 314 16.99 -5.38 5.89
CA TRP A 314 17.45 -5.45 7.27
C TRP A 314 16.72 -4.42 8.14
N ASN A 315 16.08 -4.90 9.21
CA ASN A 315 15.43 -4.06 10.22
C ASN A 315 16.25 -4.10 11.51
N PRO A 316 17.30 -3.26 11.66
CA PRO A 316 18.18 -3.29 12.83
C PRO A 316 17.49 -2.95 14.15
N THR A 317 16.39 -2.26 14.08
CA THR A 317 15.50 -1.93 15.19
C THR A 317 14.05 -1.84 14.68
N ALA A 318 13.09 -1.85 15.57
CA ALA A 318 11.68 -1.70 15.20
C ALA A 318 11.37 -0.38 14.43
N ASN A 319 12.25 0.63 14.50
CA ASN A 319 12.08 1.93 13.87
C ASN A 319 12.78 2.06 12.51
N TRP A 320 13.66 1.15 12.14
CA TRP A 320 14.46 1.21 10.92
C TRP A 320 14.20 0.04 10.00
N SER A 321 14.09 0.32 8.71
CA SER A 321 14.18 -0.67 7.64
C SER A 321 15.17 -0.18 6.59
N VAL A 322 16.10 -1.03 6.20
CA VAL A 322 17.14 -0.75 5.20
C VAL A 322 17.08 -1.83 4.14
N GLN A 323 17.24 -1.45 2.88
CA GLN A 323 17.36 -2.40 1.78
C GLN A 323 18.51 -2.03 0.84
N ALA A 324 19.02 -3.04 0.15
CA ALA A 324 19.81 -2.93 -1.06
C ALA A 324 19.29 -3.94 -2.08
N SER A 325 19.14 -3.51 -3.32
CA SER A 325 18.61 -4.34 -4.40
C SER A 325 19.34 -4.11 -5.72
N TRP A 326 19.22 -5.11 -6.57
CA TRP A 326 19.70 -5.12 -7.93
C TRP A 326 18.64 -5.74 -8.84
N ALA A 327 18.53 -5.24 -10.06
CA ALA A 327 17.68 -5.80 -11.11
C ALA A 327 18.37 -5.73 -12.48
N ASP A 328 18.10 -6.75 -13.28
CA ASP A 328 18.42 -6.84 -14.72
C ASP A 328 17.06 -6.96 -15.42
N ILE A 329 16.68 -5.91 -16.16
CA ILE A 329 15.35 -5.71 -16.70
C ILE A 329 15.44 -5.69 -18.21
N SER A 330 14.79 -6.64 -18.85
CA SER A 330 14.76 -6.75 -20.31
C SER A 330 13.68 -5.83 -20.89
N SER A 331 14.10 -4.93 -21.77
CA SER A 331 13.22 -4.08 -22.59
C SER A 331 12.10 -3.41 -21.79
N PRO A 332 12.41 -2.61 -20.74
CA PRO A 332 11.36 -2.04 -19.89
C PRO A 332 10.43 -1.10 -20.65
N GLU A 333 10.96 -0.30 -21.58
CA GLU A 333 10.20 0.73 -22.29
C GLU A 333 9.69 0.26 -23.66
N ALA A 334 8.40 0.55 -23.94
CA ALA A 334 7.74 0.13 -25.17
C ALA A 334 8.36 0.74 -26.42
N LEU A 335 8.85 1.99 -26.34
CA LEU A 335 9.45 2.71 -27.45
C LEU A 335 10.88 2.26 -27.76
N GLU A 336 11.52 1.51 -26.84
CA GLU A 336 12.91 1.06 -26.95
C GLU A 336 13.04 -0.45 -26.70
N PRO A 337 12.46 -1.27 -27.58
CA PRO A 337 12.35 -2.71 -27.35
C PRO A 337 13.68 -3.48 -27.39
N ASP A 338 14.75 -2.85 -27.84
CA ASP A 338 16.10 -3.43 -27.94
C ASP A 338 17.01 -2.98 -26.76
N GLU A 339 16.51 -2.16 -25.83
CA GLU A 339 17.24 -1.70 -24.66
C GLU A 339 16.88 -2.46 -23.39
N ASP A 340 17.91 -2.97 -22.73
CA ASP A 340 17.81 -3.55 -21.38
C ASP A 340 18.40 -2.56 -20.36
N GLU A 341 17.98 -2.69 -19.10
CA GLU A 341 18.48 -1.87 -18.00
C GLU A 341 19.01 -2.72 -16.84
N GLU A 342 20.16 -2.34 -16.30
CA GLU A 342 20.63 -2.78 -15.00
C GLU A 342 20.35 -1.68 -13.97
N ARG A 343 19.65 -2.01 -12.89
CA ARG A 343 19.29 -1.05 -11.83
C ARG A 343 19.85 -1.47 -10.48
N TRP A 344 20.35 -0.50 -9.71
CA TRP A 344 20.77 -0.63 -8.32
C TRP A 344 20.00 0.34 -7.45
N SER A 345 19.59 -0.11 -6.27
CA SER A 345 18.91 0.77 -5.31
C SER A 345 19.35 0.45 -3.89
N VAL A 346 19.53 1.51 -3.10
CA VAL A 346 19.67 1.43 -1.64
C VAL A 346 18.73 2.43 -0.99
N SER A 347 18.08 2.03 0.10
CA SER A 347 17.20 2.92 0.85
C SER A 347 17.20 2.63 2.34
N GLY A 348 16.86 3.65 3.12
CA GLY A 348 16.62 3.57 4.55
C GLY A 348 15.34 4.29 4.92
N ILE A 349 14.44 3.61 5.62
CA ILE A 349 13.17 4.14 6.13
C ILE A 349 13.26 4.19 7.65
N TYR A 350 12.93 5.33 8.23
CA TYR A 350 12.79 5.51 9.67
C TYR A 350 11.39 5.94 10.02
N THR A 351 10.73 5.23 10.96
CA THR A 351 9.40 5.59 11.47
C THR A 351 9.46 5.66 12.99
N ARG A 352 8.87 6.70 13.56
CA ARG A 352 8.79 6.89 15.00
C ARG A 352 7.37 7.26 15.43
N PRO A 353 6.69 6.40 16.21
CA PRO A 353 5.49 6.78 16.93
C PRO A 353 5.76 7.93 17.90
N LEU A 354 4.82 8.84 18.02
CA LEU A 354 4.80 9.95 18.96
C LEU A 354 3.70 9.72 19.99
N ARG A 355 3.58 10.63 20.95
CA ARG A 355 2.43 10.65 21.87
C ARG A 355 1.17 11.11 21.11
N ASP A 356 -0.01 10.84 21.68
CA ASP A 356 -1.31 11.26 21.16
C ASP A 356 -1.59 10.78 19.72
N ALA A 357 -1.33 9.48 19.46
CA ALA A 357 -1.49 8.80 18.18
C ALA A 357 -0.71 9.41 17.00
N GLY A 358 0.20 10.34 17.27
CA GLY A 358 1.05 10.95 16.25
C GLY A 358 2.20 10.03 15.84
N TRP A 359 2.80 10.35 14.69
CA TRP A 359 4.02 9.70 14.21
C TRP A 359 4.75 10.58 13.21
N TRP A 360 6.00 10.27 12.91
CA TRP A 360 6.70 10.78 11.75
C TRP A 360 7.50 9.67 11.08
N SER A 361 7.64 9.77 9.78
CA SER A 361 8.42 8.84 8.97
C SER A 361 9.25 9.61 7.96
N ALA A 362 10.44 9.09 7.65
CA ALA A 362 11.31 9.63 6.62
C ALA A 362 11.97 8.49 5.85
N THR A 363 12.16 8.70 4.55
CA THR A 363 12.91 7.81 3.66
C THR A 363 14.03 8.58 3.00
N PHE A 364 15.19 7.94 2.91
CA PHE A 364 16.28 8.33 2.04
C PHE A 364 16.54 7.18 1.06
N ALA A 365 16.69 7.51 -0.23
CA ALA A 365 17.00 6.52 -1.24
C ALA A 365 18.00 7.06 -2.28
N PHE A 366 18.82 6.16 -2.80
CA PHE A 366 19.68 6.35 -3.95
C PHE A 366 19.49 5.18 -4.93
N ALA A 367 19.45 5.47 -6.22
CA ALA A 367 19.46 4.46 -7.27
C ALA A 367 20.30 4.92 -8.45
N ASN A 368 20.75 3.94 -9.19
CA ASN A 368 21.42 4.11 -10.47
C ASN A 368 20.76 3.17 -11.48
N LYS A 369 20.53 3.64 -12.69
CA LYS A 369 20.12 2.82 -13.84
C LYS A 369 21.13 2.94 -14.95
N GLU A 370 21.59 1.82 -15.50
CA GLU A 370 22.53 1.71 -16.60
C GLU A 370 21.84 1.00 -17.76
N ARG A 371 21.82 1.62 -18.92
CA ARG A 371 21.23 1.06 -20.14
C ARG A 371 22.27 0.31 -20.97
N THR A 372 21.80 -0.53 -21.91
CA THR A 372 22.64 -1.31 -22.81
C THR A 372 23.59 -0.45 -23.65
N ASP A 373 23.22 0.80 -23.96
CA ASP A 373 24.06 1.78 -24.68
C ASP A 373 25.23 2.33 -23.83
N GLY A 374 25.25 2.01 -22.51
CA GLY A 374 26.28 2.42 -21.54
C GLY A 374 26.01 3.77 -20.89
N VAL A 375 24.82 4.36 -21.08
CA VAL A 375 24.39 5.55 -20.32
C VAL A 375 23.99 5.13 -18.92
N SER A 376 24.55 5.83 -17.92
CA SER A 376 24.29 5.57 -16.50
C SER A 376 23.72 6.82 -15.88
N LEU A 377 22.56 6.69 -15.18
CA LEU A 377 21.76 7.77 -14.65
C LEU A 377 21.51 7.57 -13.15
N ASP A 378 21.86 8.57 -12.35
CA ASP A 378 21.69 8.54 -10.88
C ASP A 378 20.40 9.24 -10.45
N ALA A 379 19.81 8.75 -9.34
CA ALA A 379 18.70 9.42 -8.68
C ALA A 379 18.82 9.39 -7.16
N TRP A 380 18.42 10.49 -6.54
CA TRP A 380 18.39 10.72 -5.09
C TRP A 380 17.02 11.17 -4.64
N MET A 381 16.56 10.63 -3.52
CA MET A 381 15.26 11.01 -2.93
C MET A 381 15.38 11.10 -1.42
N VAL A 382 14.79 12.16 -0.87
CA VAL A 382 14.50 12.30 0.56
C VAL A 382 13.04 12.69 0.69
N GLU A 383 12.27 11.95 1.46
CA GLU A 383 10.87 12.27 1.74
C GLU A 383 10.55 12.11 3.21
N ALA A 384 9.57 12.84 3.69
CA ALA A 384 9.12 12.74 5.07
C ALA A 384 7.64 13.12 5.21
N ALA A 385 6.97 12.46 6.16
CA ALA A 385 5.63 12.83 6.62
C ALA A 385 5.61 12.91 8.15
N TRP A 386 4.91 13.89 8.66
CA TRP A 386 4.69 14.13 10.07
C TRP A 386 3.21 14.27 10.38
N HIS A 387 2.72 13.39 11.23
CA HIS A 387 1.38 13.40 11.78
C HIS A 387 1.47 13.81 13.26
N PRO A 388 1.33 15.07 13.60
CA PRO A 388 1.35 15.51 15.02
C PRO A 388 0.17 14.95 15.82
N ASN A 389 -0.93 14.64 15.15
CA ASN A 389 -2.16 14.07 15.69
C ASN A 389 -3.05 13.54 14.55
N ASP A 390 -4.18 12.93 14.87
CA ASP A 390 -5.12 12.34 13.90
C ASP A 390 -5.70 13.28 12.85
N ASN A 391 -5.55 14.60 13.04
CA ASN A 391 -6.23 15.58 12.20
C ASN A 391 -5.32 16.31 11.21
N TRP A 392 -4.02 16.25 11.39
CA TRP A 392 -3.08 16.98 10.56
C TRP A 392 -1.95 16.09 10.05
N THR A 393 -1.64 16.26 8.77
CA THR A 393 -0.47 15.70 8.12
C THR A 393 0.31 16.84 7.48
N VAL A 394 1.62 16.85 7.66
CA VAL A 394 2.57 17.69 6.92
C VAL A 394 3.55 16.76 6.25
N PHE A 395 3.80 16.93 4.96
CA PHE A 395 4.69 16.07 4.20
C PHE A 395 5.53 16.85 3.21
N GLY A 396 6.61 16.27 2.74
CA GLY A 396 7.45 16.87 1.72
C GLY A 396 8.43 15.87 1.13
N ARG A 397 8.93 16.21 -0.05
CA ARG A 397 9.90 15.41 -0.81
C ARG A 397 10.90 16.31 -1.50
N GLY A 398 12.17 15.91 -1.48
CA GLY A 398 13.25 16.47 -2.30
C GLY A 398 13.80 15.37 -3.19
N GLU A 399 13.94 15.65 -4.46
CA GLU A 399 14.40 14.72 -5.48
C GLU A 399 15.44 15.38 -6.36
N ALA A 400 16.43 14.62 -6.80
CA ALA A 400 17.41 15.02 -7.81
C ALA A 400 17.75 13.81 -8.66
N LEU A 401 17.75 13.97 -9.97
CA LEU A 401 18.04 12.89 -10.90
C LEU A 401 18.76 13.38 -12.15
N GLU A 402 19.43 12.46 -12.80
CA GLU A 402 19.95 12.59 -14.13
C GLU A 402 18.96 11.99 -15.12
N THR A 403 18.71 12.67 -16.23
CA THR A 403 17.78 12.24 -17.28
C THR A 403 18.22 12.76 -18.63
N ASP A 404 17.94 12.04 -19.69
CA ASP A 404 18.20 12.41 -21.08
C ASP A 404 16.92 12.47 -21.94
N GLU A 405 15.74 12.36 -21.30
CA GLU A 405 14.43 12.26 -21.96
C GLU A 405 13.65 13.58 -22.01
N LEU A 406 14.13 14.63 -21.34
CA LEU A 406 13.42 15.93 -21.30
C LEU A 406 13.69 16.84 -22.49
N GLY A 407 14.62 16.48 -23.35
CA GLY A 407 15.03 17.25 -24.55
C GLY A 407 14.02 17.15 -25.69
N ALA A 408 14.47 17.61 -26.88
CA ALA A 408 13.71 17.48 -28.13
C ALA A 408 13.92 16.10 -28.81
N ALA A 409 14.96 15.37 -28.46
CA ALA A 409 15.23 14.00 -28.87
C ALA A 409 14.86 13.08 -27.72
N HIS A 410 14.39 11.86 -28.00
CA HIS A 410 14.01 10.88 -27.01
C HIS A 410 15.17 10.57 -26.06
N HIS A 411 16.35 10.30 -26.58
CA HIS A 411 17.60 10.27 -25.81
C HIS A 411 18.49 11.44 -26.25
N GLY A 412 18.52 12.46 -25.42
CA GLY A 412 19.34 13.65 -25.59
C GLY A 412 20.63 13.60 -24.75
N PRO A 413 21.28 14.75 -24.55
CA PRO A 413 22.31 14.89 -23.53
C PRO A 413 21.73 14.59 -22.12
N VAL A 414 22.53 13.96 -21.27
CA VAL A 414 22.19 13.77 -19.86
C VAL A 414 22.15 15.13 -19.17
N GLU A 415 21.03 15.42 -18.54
CA GLU A 415 20.72 16.64 -17.82
C GLU A 415 20.40 16.36 -16.35
N ASN A 416 20.74 17.32 -15.49
CA ASN A 416 20.43 17.24 -14.07
C ASN A 416 19.18 18.07 -13.77
N VAL A 417 18.21 17.46 -13.11
CA VAL A 417 17.01 18.13 -12.62
C VAL A 417 16.79 17.83 -11.16
N ALA A 418 16.11 18.75 -10.47
CA ALA A 418 15.71 18.54 -9.09
C ALA A 418 14.32 19.11 -8.81
N ARG A 419 13.66 18.57 -7.79
CA ARG A 419 12.35 19.03 -7.35
C ARG A 419 12.27 19.05 -5.83
N LEU A 420 11.61 20.08 -5.29
CA LEU A 420 11.15 20.13 -3.91
C LEU A 420 9.64 20.23 -3.89
N SER A 421 8.97 19.40 -3.11
CA SER A 421 7.54 19.53 -2.85
C SER A 421 7.26 19.54 -1.35
N ALA A 422 6.23 20.28 -0.94
CA ALA A 422 5.76 20.33 0.44
C ALA A 422 4.25 20.51 0.48
N GLY A 423 3.59 19.81 1.36
CA GLY A 423 2.14 19.85 1.49
C GLY A 423 1.65 19.64 2.90
N ALA A 424 0.35 19.91 3.07
CA ALA A 424 -0.35 19.65 4.31
C ALA A 424 -1.78 19.20 4.05
N ILE A 425 -2.34 18.43 4.98
CA ILE A 425 -3.69 17.91 4.92
C ILE A 425 -4.36 18.14 6.26
N ARG A 426 -5.62 18.54 6.20
CA ARG A 426 -6.53 18.55 7.33
C ARG A 426 -7.54 17.42 7.17
N ASP A 427 -7.60 16.52 8.14
CA ASP A 427 -8.50 15.39 8.18
C ASP A 427 -9.66 15.59 9.16
N TRP A 428 -10.79 15.01 8.83
CA TRP A 428 -11.98 14.92 9.67
C TRP A 428 -12.49 13.48 9.67
N ARG A 429 -12.59 12.88 10.83
CA ARG A 429 -13.18 11.56 11.01
C ARG A 429 -14.68 11.62 10.69
N ILE A 430 -15.16 10.82 9.74
CA ILE A 430 -16.58 10.66 9.40
C ILE A 430 -17.21 9.62 10.32
N ASN A 431 -16.53 8.51 10.52
CA ASN A 431 -16.89 7.41 11.42
C ASN A 431 -15.61 6.60 11.74
N ASP A 432 -15.77 5.47 12.45
CA ASP A 432 -14.62 4.65 12.90
C ASP A 432 -13.77 4.07 11.75
N HIS A 433 -14.29 4.05 10.53
CA HIS A 433 -13.64 3.45 9.35
C HIS A 433 -13.45 4.41 8.19
N ALA A 434 -13.84 5.67 8.33
CA ALA A 434 -13.76 6.62 7.22
C ALA A 434 -13.29 8.00 7.69
N VAL A 435 -12.31 8.53 6.97
CA VAL A 435 -11.74 9.85 7.18
C VAL A 435 -11.79 10.63 5.88
N PHE A 436 -12.34 11.85 5.93
CA PHE A 436 -12.31 12.80 4.82
C PHE A 436 -11.21 13.83 5.07
N GLY A 437 -10.43 14.15 4.05
CA GLY A 437 -9.36 15.13 4.13
C GLY A 437 -9.42 16.18 3.03
N VAL A 438 -8.84 17.34 3.30
CA VAL A 438 -8.56 18.38 2.31
C VAL A 438 -7.11 18.76 2.44
N GLY A 439 -6.39 18.78 1.33
CA GLY A 439 -4.97 19.05 1.30
C GLY A 439 -4.55 19.93 0.13
N ALA A 440 -3.34 20.43 0.25
CA ALA A 440 -2.64 21.13 -0.82
C ALA A 440 -1.14 20.87 -0.72
N LEU A 441 -0.46 20.95 -1.86
CA LEU A 441 0.99 20.94 -1.94
C LEU A 441 1.46 21.97 -2.96
N VAL A 442 2.70 22.42 -2.79
CA VAL A 442 3.42 23.27 -3.73
C VAL A 442 4.70 22.59 -4.15
N GLN A 443 5.14 22.90 -5.37
CA GLN A 443 6.32 22.30 -6.00
C GLN A 443 7.21 23.42 -6.51
N GLN A 444 8.53 23.23 -6.37
CA GLN A 444 9.56 24.05 -7.00
C GLN A 444 10.46 23.10 -7.77
N HIS A 445 10.60 23.34 -9.06
CA HIS A 445 11.49 22.57 -9.95
C HIS A 445 12.74 23.38 -10.22
N PHE A 446 13.84 22.67 -10.51
CA PHE A 446 15.13 23.23 -10.83
C PHE A 446 15.65 22.53 -12.09
N ALA A 447 15.73 23.28 -13.17
CA ALA A 447 16.23 22.81 -14.45
C ALA A 447 17.74 23.10 -14.59
N SER A 448 18.45 22.25 -15.35
CA SER A 448 19.81 22.59 -15.80
C SER A 448 19.79 23.79 -16.76
N ASP A 449 20.93 24.48 -16.94
CA ASP A 449 21.05 25.63 -17.85
C ASP A 449 20.63 25.27 -19.29
N ALA A 450 20.81 24.00 -19.72
CA ALA A 450 20.44 23.53 -21.04
C ALA A 450 18.92 23.36 -21.22
N LEU A 451 18.20 23.03 -20.15
CA LEU A 451 16.75 22.88 -20.12
C LEU A 451 16.02 24.18 -19.81
N GLU A 452 16.69 25.18 -19.24
CA GLU A 452 16.10 26.47 -18.88
C GLU A 452 15.26 27.09 -20.02
N PRO A 453 15.69 27.09 -21.30
CA PRO A 453 14.86 27.62 -22.39
C PRO A 453 13.54 26.88 -22.64
N LEU A 454 13.44 25.61 -22.24
CA LEU A 454 12.24 24.78 -22.42
C LEU A 454 11.23 25.02 -21.30
N TYR A 455 11.69 25.42 -20.10
CA TYR A 455 10.85 25.62 -18.91
C TYR A 455 10.63 27.09 -18.55
N ASP A 456 11.34 28.04 -19.21
CA ASP A 456 11.39 29.47 -18.86
C ASP A 456 11.93 29.69 -17.43
N GLY A 457 13.02 28.99 -17.09
CA GLY A 457 13.68 29.01 -15.79
C GLY A 457 13.31 27.83 -14.90
N ASP A 458 13.10 28.10 -13.62
CA ASP A 458 12.76 27.13 -12.57
C ASP A 458 11.24 27.15 -12.26
N PRO A 459 10.40 26.35 -12.94
CA PRO A 459 8.96 26.45 -12.87
C PRO A 459 8.39 25.99 -11.51
N GLN A 460 7.23 26.51 -11.16
CA GLN A 460 6.49 26.14 -9.96
C GLN A 460 5.25 25.33 -10.33
N GLY A 461 4.75 24.57 -9.36
CA GLY A 461 3.51 23.85 -9.46
C GLY A 461 2.77 23.81 -8.13
N ALA A 462 1.51 23.46 -8.20
CA ALA A 462 0.68 23.26 -7.02
C ALA A 462 -0.40 22.20 -7.27
N MET A 463 -0.81 21.53 -6.22
CA MET A 463 -1.99 20.66 -6.22
C MET A 463 -2.90 21.00 -5.06
N GLY A 464 -4.21 21.07 -5.33
CA GLY A 464 -5.25 21.04 -4.31
C GLY A 464 -6.01 19.72 -4.41
N PHE A 465 -6.35 19.10 -3.28
CA PHE A 465 -7.01 17.82 -3.33
C PHE A 465 -7.96 17.58 -2.15
N VAL A 466 -8.93 16.72 -2.41
CA VAL A 466 -9.76 16.10 -1.38
C VAL A 466 -9.43 14.62 -1.33
N ARG A 467 -9.42 14.04 -0.12
CA ARG A 467 -9.14 12.61 0.03
C ARG A 467 -10.21 11.91 0.86
N LEU A 468 -10.41 10.64 0.56
CA LEU A 468 -11.19 9.70 1.35
C LEU A 468 -10.28 8.53 1.73
N LYS A 469 -10.06 8.34 3.05
CA LYS A 469 -9.40 7.15 3.60
C LYS A 469 -10.46 6.24 4.19
N ILE A 470 -10.39 4.94 3.89
CA ILE A 470 -11.22 3.88 4.45
C ILE A 470 -10.27 2.84 5.05
N GLY A 471 -10.41 2.59 6.37
CA GLY A 471 -9.55 1.64 7.06
C GLY A 471 -9.62 1.72 8.57
#